data_9d220152ad31417a8eb9ae268108e611
#
_entry.id   9d220152ad31417a8eb9ae268108e611
#
_cell.length_a   1.000
_cell.length_b   1.000
_cell.length_c   1.000
_cell.angle_alpha   90.00
_cell.angle_beta   90.00
_cell.angle_gamma   90.00
#
_symmetry.space_group_name_H-M   'P 1'
#
loop_
_entity.id
_entity.type
_entity.pdbx_description
1 polymer ?
#
loop_
_entity_poly.entity_id
_entity_poly.type
_entity_poly.pdbx_seq_one_letter_code
_entity_poly.pdbx_strand_id
1 'polypeptide(L)'
;MNKPNIKSILTNARLRLVAVTCLILAGLGLPTAEFARASSGRGAPPEPITVTFIIPDTVCGFPVQETITGKLGVISLPGGGFLVTSPATTAVFTNLSDPTKSVTINGFTGPAIVTFDQNGNTVVRGLGRGAIDDPATPGFGIRFQEGDFTLVFDPNGNLLQDTGHGLVTNVCDLID
;
A
#
# COMPACT_ATOMS: atom_id res chain seq x y z
N MET A 1 13.51 -29.44 -17.59
CA MET A 1 13.07 -28.68 -16.41
C MET A 1 13.39 -27.20 -16.66
N ASN A 2 12.41 -26.42 -17.09
CA ASN A 2 12.58 -24.98 -17.35
C ASN A 2 12.52 -24.21 -16.03
N LYS A 3 13.59 -23.50 -15.71
CA LYS A 3 13.61 -22.57 -14.57
C LYS A 3 12.71 -21.37 -14.90
N PRO A 4 11.76 -20.99 -14.05
CA PRO A 4 10.96 -19.80 -14.28
C PRO A 4 11.86 -18.56 -14.25
N ASN A 5 11.66 -17.67 -15.23
CA ASN A 5 12.43 -16.46 -15.40
C ASN A 5 11.98 -15.41 -14.34
N ILE A 6 12.82 -15.17 -13.35
CA ILE A 6 12.57 -14.28 -12.19
C ILE A 6 12.21 -12.83 -12.62
N LYS A 7 12.53 -12.43 -13.86
CA LYS A 7 12.19 -11.10 -14.38
C LYS A 7 10.70 -10.89 -14.66
N SER A 8 9.88 -11.94 -14.78
CA SER A 8 8.45 -11.83 -15.04
C SER A 8 7.60 -11.60 -13.78
N ILE A 9 8.18 -11.77 -12.59
CA ILE A 9 7.47 -11.63 -11.30
C ILE A 9 7.41 -10.17 -10.85
N LEU A 10 8.29 -9.31 -11.36
CA LEU A 10 8.36 -7.88 -10.98
C LEU A 10 7.40 -6.98 -11.77
N THR A 11 6.70 -7.50 -12.76
CA THR A 11 5.79 -6.72 -13.63
C THR A 11 4.32 -6.75 -13.18
N ASN A 12 3.98 -7.49 -12.14
CA ASN A 12 2.61 -7.50 -11.63
C ASN A 12 2.37 -6.30 -10.70
N ALA A 13 1.76 -5.27 -11.24
CA ALA A 13 1.34 -4.01 -10.64
C ALA A 13 0.42 -4.15 -9.40
N ARG A 14 0.14 -5.36 -8.97
CA ARG A 14 -0.93 -5.74 -8.05
C ARG A 14 -0.61 -5.63 -6.57
N LEU A 15 0.58 -5.15 -6.23
CA LEU A 15 1.08 -5.16 -4.87
C LEU A 15 1.20 -3.75 -4.27
N ARG A 16 0.42 -2.75 -4.74
CA ARG A 16 0.87 -1.38 -4.61
C ARG A 16 0.49 -0.64 -3.35
N LEU A 17 -0.48 -1.09 -2.56
CA LEU A 17 -0.82 -0.33 -1.35
C LEU A 17 -0.78 -1.12 -0.05
N VAL A 18 -1.20 -2.35 -0.03
CA VAL A 18 -0.66 -3.34 0.91
C VAL A 18 0.85 -3.29 0.81
N ALA A 19 1.32 -2.94 -0.35
CA ALA A 19 2.68 -2.77 -0.71
C ALA A 19 3.39 -1.59 -0.07
N VAL A 20 2.86 -0.47 0.19
CA VAL A 20 3.60 0.50 1.01
C VAL A 20 3.79 -0.06 2.42
N THR A 21 2.84 -0.84 2.88
CA THR A 21 2.94 -1.49 4.19
C THR A 21 3.62 -2.86 4.13
N CYS A 22 3.44 -3.65 3.04
CA CYS A 22 4.03 -4.98 2.89
C CYS A 22 5.09 -5.08 1.79
N LEU A 23 5.20 -4.14 0.83
CA LEU A 23 6.21 -4.17 -0.25
C LEU A 23 7.56 -3.62 0.17
N ILE A 24 7.63 -2.78 1.18
CA ILE A 24 8.89 -2.57 1.89
C ILE A 24 9.35 -3.91 2.48
N LEU A 25 8.42 -4.81 2.81
CA LEU A 25 8.69 -6.15 3.29
C LEU A 25 9.08 -7.16 2.18
N ALA A 26 8.53 -7.06 0.99
CA ALA A 26 8.74 -8.05 -0.08
C ALA A 26 9.60 -7.54 -1.26
N GLY A 27 9.60 -6.24 -1.53
CA GLY A 27 10.27 -5.64 -2.69
C GLY A 27 11.77 -5.44 -2.53
N LEU A 28 12.31 -5.49 -1.31
CA LEU A 28 13.76 -5.37 -1.06
C LEU A 28 14.50 -6.71 -1.10
N GLY A 29 13.81 -7.83 -1.38
CA GLY A 29 14.46 -9.14 -1.43
C GLY A 29 15.13 -9.54 -0.10
N LEU A 30 14.79 -8.87 1.00
CA LEU A 30 15.32 -9.19 2.32
C LEU A 30 14.63 -10.47 2.81
N PRO A 31 15.40 -11.45 3.29
CA PRO A 31 14.82 -12.66 3.85
C PRO A 31 13.93 -12.27 5.04
N THR A 32 12.74 -12.89 5.11
CA THR A 32 11.76 -12.70 6.19
C THR A 32 12.35 -12.82 7.60
N ALA A 33 13.51 -13.46 7.72
CA ALA A 33 14.29 -13.59 8.97
C ALA A 33 14.89 -12.26 9.48
N GLU A 34 15.19 -11.28 8.62
CA GLU A 34 15.75 -10.00 9.07
C GLU A 34 14.68 -9.06 9.62
N PHE A 35 13.46 -9.11 9.07
CA PHE A 35 12.32 -8.38 9.63
C PHE A 35 11.92 -8.90 11.01
N ALA A 36 11.99 -10.22 11.23
CA ALA A 36 11.75 -10.82 12.54
C ALA A 36 12.79 -10.37 13.60
N ARG A 37 14.00 -9.98 13.21
CA ARG A 37 15.03 -9.45 14.11
C ARG A 37 14.84 -7.96 14.45
N ALA A 38 14.36 -7.15 13.53
CA ALA A 38 14.08 -5.74 13.79
C ALA A 38 12.91 -5.51 14.77
N SER A 39 12.05 -6.53 14.96
CA SER A 39 10.82 -6.43 15.76
C SER A 39 10.88 -7.10 17.13
N SER A 40 12.04 -7.60 17.59
CA SER A 40 12.11 -8.24 18.90
C SER A 40 12.12 -7.24 20.05
N GLY A 41 10.91 -6.83 20.49
CA GLY A 41 10.66 -6.50 21.88
C GLY A 41 10.54 -5.04 22.30
N ARG A 42 10.85 -4.05 21.49
CA ARG A 42 10.46 -2.63 21.59
C ARG A 42 10.50 -2.10 20.18
N GLY A 43 9.36 -1.68 19.64
CA GLY A 43 9.30 -1.20 18.26
C GLY A 43 10.42 -0.21 17.97
N ALA A 44 11.20 -0.48 16.92
CA ALA A 44 12.19 0.47 16.45
C ALA A 44 11.48 1.79 16.11
N PRO A 45 12.13 2.95 16.29
CA PRO A 45 11.56 4.22 15.86
C PRO A 45 11.21 4.14 14.38
N PRO A 46 10.11 4.81 13.95
CA PRO A 46 9.77 4.86 12.54
C PRO A 46 10.89 5.48 11.70
N GLU A 47 11.29 4.76 10.63
CA GLU A 47 12.35 5.16 9.72
C GLU A 47 11.83 6.07 8.61
N PRO A 48 12.60 7.07 8.15
CA PRO A 48 12.23 7.87 6.99
C PRO A 48 12.06 7.03 5.73
N ILE A 49 11.01 7.31 4.96
CA ILE A 49 10.76 6.68 3.66
C ILE A 49 10.53 7.73 2.59
N THR A 50 10.95 7.39 1.38
CA THR A 50 10.50 8.02 0.13
C THR A 50 10.34 6.94 -0.91
N VAL A 51 9.13 6.75 -1.39
CA VAL A 51 8.81 5.75 -2.42
C VAL A 51 8.01 6.39 -3.54
N THR A 52 8.25 5.96 -4.77
CA THR A 52 7.53 6.43 -5.95
C THR A 52 7.01 5.24 -6.75
N PHE A 53 5.75 5.32 -7.14
CA PHE A 53 5.07 4.32 -7.95
C PHE A 53 4.51 4.97 -9.21
N ILE A 54 4.33 4.15 -10.26
CA ILE A 54 3.54 4.50 -11.42
C ILE A 54 2.29 3.63 -11.41
N ILE A 55 1.14 4.28 -11.26
CA ILE A 55 -0.18 3.67 -11.34
C ILE A 55 -0.58 3.70 -12.81
N PRO A 56 -0.97 2.56 -13.41
CA PRO A 56 -1.28 2.49 -14.82
C PRO A 56 -2.56 3.26 -15.18
N ASP A 57 -2.67 3.61 -16.45
CA ASP A 57 -3.82 4.32 -17.03
C ASP A 57 -5.16 3.58 -16.87
N THR A 58 -5.13 2.26 -16.69
CA THR A 58 -6.34 1.45 -16.43
C THR A 58 -7.07 1.88 -15.17
N VAL A 59 -6.40 2.53 -14.21
CA VAL A 59 -6.99 2.96 -12.93
C VAL A 59 -7.75 4.27 -13.06
N CYS A 60 -7.12 5.30 -13.64
CA CYS A 60 -7.68 6.67 -13.75
C CYS A 60 -8.04 7.10 -15.17
N GLY A 61 -7.77 6.27 -16.20
CA GLY A 61 -7.85 6.67 -17.61
C GLY A 61 -6.56 7.37 -18.12
N PHE A 62 -5.64 7.67 -17.22
CA PHE A 62 -4.32 8.22 -17.48
C PHE A 62 -3.31 7.68 -16.46
N PRO A 63 -2.01 7.60 -16.78
CA PRO A 63 -1.00 7.14 -15.83
C PRO A 63 -0.75 8.18 -14.75
N VAL A 64 -0.62 7.72 -13.50
CA VAL A 64 -0.41 8.58 -12.33
C VAL A 64 0.90 8.23 -11.66
N GLN A 65 1.73 9.24 -11.36
CA GLN A 65 2.85 9.08 -10.46
C GLN A 65 2.39 9.37 -9.03
N GLU A 66 2.57 8.40 -8.14
CA GLU A 66 2.41 8.57 -6.71
C GLU A 66 3.77 8.62 -6.04
N THR A 67 4.04 9.66 -5.27
CA THR A 67 5.25 9.78 -4.44
C THR A 67 4.84 9.95 -2.99
N ILE A 68 5.26 9.00 -2.13
CA ILE A 68 4.98 9.00 -0.70
C ILE A 68 6.27 9.32 0.04
N THR A 69 6.20 10.30 0.94
CA THR A 69 7.26 10.65 1.88
C THR A 69 6.75 10.57 3.30
N GLY A 70 7.62 10.36 4.27
CA GLY A 70 7.25 10.31 5.69
C GLY A 70 8.12 9.38 6.49
N LYS A 71 7.52 8.68 7.44
CA LYS A 71 8.19 7.66 8.25
C LYS A 71 7.34 6.41 8.30
N LEU A 72 8.00 5.25 8.41
CA LEU A 72 7.36 3.95 8.55
C LEU A 72 7.93 3.22 9.76
N GLY A 73 7.05 2.68 10.59
CA GLY A 73 7.40 1.79 11.68
C GLY A 73 6.58 0.51 11.61
N VAL A 74 7.20 -0.62 11.95
CA VAL A 74 6.54 -1.93 11.97
C VAL A 74 6.77 -2.58 13.34
N ILE A 75 5.70 -3.03 13.98
CA ILE A 75 5.71 -3.69 15.27
C ILE A 75 5.04 -5.04 15.14
N SER A 76 5.74 -6.12 15.44
CA SER A 76 5.15 -7.47 15.45
C SER A 76 4.15 -7.60 16.58
N LEU A 77 3.00 -8.22 16.29
CA LEU A 77 1.94 -8.45 17.26
C LEU A 77 2.01 -9.87 17.85
N PRO A 78 1.66 -10.03 19.13
CA PRO A 78 1.44 -11.36 19.70
C PRO A 78 0.35 -12.11 18.91
N GLY A 79 0.60 -13.37 18.59
CA GLY A 79 -0.32 -14.18 17.78
C GLY A 79 -0.14 -14.05 16.26
N GLY A 80 0.87 -13.30 15.82
CA GLY A 80 1.18 -13.08 14.42
C GLY A 80 0.58 -11.78 13.87
N GLY A 81 1.10 -11.34 12.73
CA GLY A 81 0.74 -10.06 12.13
C GLY A 81 1.57 -8.87 12.63
N PHE A 82 1.19 -7.67 12.18
CA PHE A 82 1.97 -6.46 12.40
C PHE A 82 1.07 -5.26 12.66
N LEU A 83 1.50 -4.36 13.54
CA LEU A 83 1.02 -3.00 13.58
C LEU A 83 1.98 -2.14 12.75
N VAL A 84 1.45 -1.51 11.74
CA VAL A 84 2.19 -0.56 10.90
C VAL A 84 1.81 0.85 11.31
N THR A 85 2.81 1.70 11.51
CA THR A 85 2.62 3.11 11.84
C THR A 85 3.32 3.96 10.79
N SER A 86 2.66 5.00 10.34
CA SER A 86 3.15 5.85 9.24
C SER A 86 3.02 7.32 9.60
N PRO A 87 3.76 7.80 10.60
CA PRO A 87 3.64 9.19 11.05
C PRO A 87 4.19 10.17 10.01
N ALA A 88 3.50 11.31 9.87
CA ALA A 88 3.88 12.41 9.01
C ALA A 88 4.03 12.03 7.53
N THR A 89 3.21 11.11 7.05
CA THR A 89 3.20 10.75 5.63
C THR A 89 2.52 11.83 4.79
N THR A 90 3.09 12.06 3.63
CA THR A 90 2.51 12.92 2.59
C THR A 90 2.60 12.16 1.28
N ALA A 91 1.51 12.13 0.53
CA ALA A 91 1.49 11.62 -0.84
C ALA A 91 1.28 12.76 -1.83
N VAL A 92 2.01 12.71 -2.93
CA VAL A 92 1.82 13.57 -4.10
C VAL A 92 1.41 12.69 -5.26
N PHE A 93 0.25 12.97 -5.84
CA PHE A 93 -0.26 12.32 -7.04
C PHE A 93 -0.14 13.30 -8.21
N THR A 94 0.46 12.88 -9.29
CA THR A 94 0.67 13.69 -10.50
C THR A 94 0.15 12.94 -11.71
N ASN A 95 -0.72 13.56 -12.48
CA ASN A 95 -1.15 13.06 -13.77
C ASN A 95 0.03 13.13 -14.75
N LEU A 96 0.51 11.99 -15.24
CA LEU A 96 1.66 11.98 -16.16
C LEU A 96 1.31 12.40 -17.58
N SER A 97 0.02 12.42 -17.93
CA SER A 97 -0.43 12.97 -19.23
C SER A 97 -0.52 14.49 -19.21
N ASP A 98 -0.74 15.09 -18.02
CA ASP A 98 -0.70 16.54 -17.79
C ASP A 98 -0.06 16.83 -16.42
N PRO A 99 1.26 16.97 -16.34
CA PRO A 99 1.98 17.17 -15.08
C PRO A 99 1.64 18.48 -14.33
N THR A 100 0.87 19.37 -14.92
CA THR A 100 0.36 20.56 -14.22
C THR A 100 -0.76 20.22 -13.24
N LYS A 101 -1.38 19.05 -13.42
CA LYS A 101 -2.44 18.51 -12.57
C LYS A 101 -1.83 17.57 -11.51
N SER A 102 -1.77 18.07 -10.30
CA SER A 102 -1.28 17.30 -9.16
C SER A 102 -2.01 17.66 -7.89
N VAL A 103 -2.07 16.71 -6.96
CA VAL A 103 -2.63 16.90 -5.63
C VAL A 103 -1.69 16.40 -4.56
N THR A 104 -1.60 17.13 -3.46
CA THR A 104 -0.83 16.72 -2.26
C THR A 104 -1.78 16.41 -1.13
N ILE A 105 -1.65 15.21 -0.56
CA ILE A 105 -2.42 14.76 0.60
C ILE A 105 -1.49 14.61 1.79
N ASN A 106 -1.65 15.50 2.77
CA ASN A 106 -0.91 15.45 4.03
C ASN A 106 -1.61 14.50 5.03
N GLY A 107 -0.84 13.77 5.84
CA GLY A 107 -1.38 12.74 6.71
C GLY A 107 -2.01 11.60 5.90
N PHE A 108 -1.37 11.24 4.81
CA PHE A 108 -1.88 10.31 3.80
C PHE A 108 -2.22 8.93 4.35
N THR A 109 -1.43 8.41 5.30
CA THR A 109 -1.68 7.11 5.91
C THR A 109 -1.80 7.23 7.42
N GLY A 110 -2.73 6.47 7.99
CA GLY A 110 -2.87 6.20 9.41
C GLY A 110 -2.20 4.88 9.82
N PRO A 111 -2.33 4.49 11.08
CA PRO A 111 -1.90 3.17 11.51
C PRO A 111 -2.77 2.07 10.88
N ALA A 112 -2.16 0.91 10.64
CA ALA A 112 -2.86 -0.26 10.12
C ALA A 112 -2.42 -1.54 10.85
N ILE A 113 -3.36 -2.44 11.08
CA ILE A 113 -3.09 -3.79 11.56
C ILE A 113 -3.13 -4.72 10.36
N VAL A 114 -2.04 -5.47 10.16
CA VAL A 114 -1.91 -6.47 9.11
C VAL A 114 -1.89 -7.84 9.74
N THR A 115 -2.79 -8.71 9.32
CA THR A 115 -2.89 -10.11 9.77
C THR A 115 -3.04 -11.04 8.58
N PHE A 116 -2.95 -12.34 8.83
CA PHE A 116 -3.15 -13.36 7.81
C PHE A 116 -4.27 -14.29 8.27
N ASP A 117 -5.19 -14.61 7.36
CA ASP A 117 -6.26 -15.57 7.64
C ASP A 117 -5.81 -17.01 7.40
N GLN A 118 -6.71 -17.98 7.66
CA GLN A 118 -6.42 -19.41 7.49
C GLN A 118 -6.20 -19.84 6.02
N ASN A 119 -6.62 -19.01 5.07
CA ASN A 119 -6.44 -19.24 3.64
C ASN A 119 -5.14 -18.59 3.12
N GLY A 120 -4.37 -17.93 4.00
CA GLY A 120 -3.18 -17.19 3.64
C GLY A 120 -3.47 -15.81 3.02
N ASN A 121 -4.71 -15.34 3.10
CA ASN A 121 -5.04 -13.99 2.66
C ASN A 121 -4.46 -12.96 3.62
N THR A 122 -4.00 -11.84 3.08
CA THR A 122 -3.58 -10.68 3.87
C THR A 122 -4.79 -9.83 4.21
N VAL A 123 -5.03 -9.62 5.50
CA VAL A 123 -6.10 -8.76 6.02
C VAL A 123 -5.47 -7.48 6.59
N VAL A 124 -5.79 -6.34 6.00
CA VAL A 124 -5.33 -5.02 6.43
C VAL A 124 -6.51 -4.27 7.03
N ARG A 125 -6.44 -3.98 8.33
CA ARG A 125 -7.37 -3.08 9.00
C ARG A 125 -6.73 -1.72 9.17
N GLY A 126 -7.17 -0.74 8.38
CA GLY A 126 -6.77 0.65 8.51
C GLY A 126 -7.53 1.35 9.63
N LEU A 127 -6.81 2.14 10.42
CA LEU A 127 -7.34 2.91 11.54
C LEU A 127 -7.10 4.40 11.25
N GLY A 128 -7.95 4.99 10.40
CA GLY A 128 -7.86 6.39 10.03
C GLY A 128 -7.78 6.62 8.53
N ARG A 129 -6.59 6.79 7.97
CA ARG A 129 -6.41 7.18 6.57
C ARG A 129 -5.62 6.14 5.78
N GLY A 130 -5.91 6.05 4.50
CA GLY A 130 -5.16 5.22 3.55
C GLY A 130 -5.72 5.37 2.16
N ALA A 131 -4.97 4.91 1.16
CA ALA A 131 -5.49 4.85 -0.21
C ALA A 131 -5.33 3.45 -0.78
N ILE A 132 -6.15 3.13 -1.75
CA ILE A 132 -6.10 1.88 -2.50
C ILE A 132 -6.38 2.14 -3.97
N ASP A 133 -5.62 1.47 -4.82
CA ASP A 133 -5.91 1.29 -6.24
C ASP A 133 -6.03 -0.20 -6.56
N ASP A 134 -6.83 -0.55 -7.55
CA ASP A 134 -6.92 -1.91 -8.07
C ASP A 134 -6.77 -1.90 -9.60
N PRO A 135 -5.54 -2.09 -10.10
CA PRO A 135 -5.29 -2.14 -11.53
C PRO A 135 -5.98 -3.29 -12.27
N ALA A 136 -6.47 -4.31 -11.54
CA ALA A 136 -7.21 -5.42 -12.11
C ALA A 136 -8.66 -5.04 -12.42
N THR A 137 -9.17 -3.96 -11.82
CA THR A 137 -10.52 -3.45 -12.05
C THR A 137 -10.42 -2.11 -12.78
N PRO A 138 -10.56 -2.06 -14.12
CA PRO A 138 -10.49 -0.81 -14.88
C PRO A 138 -11.50 0.21 -14.38
N GLY A 139 -11.04 1.46 -14.16
CA GLY A 139 -11.86 2.54 -13.65
C GLY A 139 -12.17 2.46 -12.16
N PHE A 140 -11.49 1.58 -11.40
CA PHE A 140 -11.62 1.52 -9.94
C PHE A 140 -11.27 2.86 -9.28
N GLY A 141 -10.31 3.58 -9.86
CA GLY A 141 -9.79 4.83 -9.33
C GLY A 141 -8.76 4.62 -8.24
N ILE A 142 -8.24 5.74 -7.74
CA ILE A 142 -7.39 5.77 -6.54
C ILE A 142 -8.29 6.24 -5.40
N ARG A 143 -8.71 5.32 -4.54
CA ARG A 143 -9.68 5.58 -3.47
C ARG A 143 -8.94 5.95 -2.19
N PHE A 144 -8.88 7.23 -1.86
CA PHE A 144 -8.40 7.70 -0.57
C PHE A 144 -9.53 7.58 0.45
N GLN A 145 -9.29 6.83 1.51
CA GLN A 145 -10.28 6.49 2.54
C GLN A 145 -9.89 7.14 3.86
N GLU A 146 -10.88 7.72 4.55
CA GLU A 146 -10.75 8.30 5.89
C GLU A 146 -11.79 7.67 6.82
N GLY A 147 -11.34 6.90 7.81
CA GLY A 147 -12.20 6.16 8.73
C GLY A 147 -11.65 4.76 9.03
N ASP A 148 -12.50 3.87 9.47
CA ASP A 148 -12.15 2.46 9.65
C ASP A 148 -12.43 1.69 8.37
N PHE A 149 -11.43 1.00 7.84
CA PHE A 149 -11.58 0.15 6.65
C PHE A 149 -10.85 -1.17 6.80
N THR A 150 -11.34 -2.18 6.10
CA THR A 150 -10.72 -3.51 6.03
C THR A 150 -10.57 -3.90 4.57
N LEU A 151 -9.33 -4.20 4.18
CA LEU A 151 -8.97 -4.72 2.88
C LEU A 151 -8.54 -6.16 3.04
N VAL A 152 -8.97 -7.02 2.13
CA VAL A 152 -8.54 -8.42 2.09
C VAL A 152 -7.93 -8.69 0.72
N PHE A 153 -6.72 -9.24 0.71
CA PHE A 153 -6.00 -9.60 -0.51
C PHE A 153 -5.70 -11.09 -0.52
N ASP A 154 -5.84 -11.72 -1.67
CA ASP A 154 -5.42 -13.11 -1.84
C ASP A 154 -3.88 -13.24 -1.77
N PRO A 155 -3.32 -14.46 -1.71
CA PRO A 155 -1.86 -14.66 -1.71
C PRO A 155 -1.14 -14.14 -2.97
N ASN A 156 -1.87 -13.84 -4.04
CA ASN A 156 -1.34 -13.24 -5.27
C ASN A 156 -1.41 -11.71 -5.25
N GLY A 157 -1.99 -11.11 -4.20
CA GLY A 157 -2.17 -9.68 -4.04
C GLY A 157 -3.39 -9.11 -4.76
N ASN A 158 -4.35 -9.94 -5.21
CA ASN A 158 -5.61 -9.43 -5.75
C ASN A 158 -6.52 -8.98 -4.61
N LEU A 159 -7.18 -7.83 -4.78
CA LEU A 159 -8.17 -7.34 -3.84
C LEU A 159 -9.41 -8.24 -3.87
N LEU A 160 -9.75 -8.86 -2.74
CA LEU A 160 -10.95 -9.66 -2.57
C LEU A 160 -12.08 -8.88 -1.91
N GLN A 161 -11.72 -7.95 -1.01
CA GLN A 161 -12.69 -7.21 -0.21
C GLN A 161 -12.14 -5.81 0.13
N ASP A 162 -13.01 -4.81 -0.02
CA ASP A 162 -12.83 -3.45 0.47
C ASP A 162 -14.11 -3.05 1.20
N THR A 163 -14.05 -2.96 2.51
CA THR A 163 -15.19 -2.62 3.37
C THR A 163 -14.75 -1.65 4.44
N GLY A 164 -15.67 -0.78 4.84
CA GLY A 164 -15.40 0.18 5.90
C GLY A 164 -16.48 1.23 6.03
N HIS A 165 -16.22 2.14 6.97
CA HIS A 165 -17.08 3.29 7.25
C HIS A 165 -16.22 4.55 7.23
N GLY A 166 -16.66 5.56 6.50
CA GLY A 166 -15.94 6.83 6.43
C GLY A 166 -16.11 7.53 5.09
N LEU A 167 -15.29 8.53 4.88
CA LEU A 167 -15.26 9.28 3.63
C LEU A 167 -14.34 8.57 2.63
N VAL A 168 -14.80 8.50 1.39
CA VAL A 168 -13.98 8.02 0.25
C VAL A 168 -13.88 9.14 -0.77
N THR A 169 -12.66 9.51 -1.12
CA THR A 169 -12.36 10.47 -2.16
C THR A 169 -11.64 9.76 -3.30
N ASN A 170 -12.12 9.91 -4.53
CA ASN A 170 -11.39 9.42 -5.70
C ASN A 170 -10.32 10.45 -6.08
N VAL A 171 -9.06 10.08 -5.94
CA VAL A 171 -7.92 10.96 -6.25
C VAL A 171 -7.83 11.26 -7.74
N CYS A 172 -8.29 10.33 -8.62
CA CYS A 172 -8.31 10.57 -10.05
C CYS A 172 -9.09 11.84 -10.41
N ASP A 173 -10.24 12.07 -9.74
CA ASP A 173 -11.10 13.23 -10.00
C ASP A 173 -10.44 14.57 -9.58
N LEU A 174 -9.40 14.52 -8.74
CA LEU A 174 -8.67 15.70 -8.27
C LEU A 174 -7.55 16.13 -9.22
N ILE A 175 -7.16 15.23 -10.13
CA ILE A 175 -6.02 15.41 -11.04
C ILE A 175 -6.38 15.14 -12.51
N ASP A 176 -7.70 15.06 -12.82
CA ASP A 176 -8.22 14.91 -14.21
C ASP A 176 -8.21 16.24 -14.98
#